data_bb18c73839be2cb47d8bd7f2d2f1d1f0
#
_entry.id   bb18c73839be2cb47d8bd7f2d2f1d1f0
#
_cell.length_a   1.000
_cell.length_b   1.000
_cell.length_c   1.000
_cell.angle_alpha   90.00
_cell.angle_beta   90.00
_cell.angle_gamma   90.00
#
_symmetry.space_group_name_H-M   'P 1'
#
loop_
_entity.id
_entity.type
_entity.pdbx_description
1 polymer ?
#
loop_
_entity_poly.entity_id
_entity_poly.type
_entity_poly.pdbx_seq_one_letter_code
_entity_poly.pdbx_strand_id
1 'polypeptide(L)'
;AILLFGFGYIASQMGVGIMFEVIMNTAHDLLLNTVFFIMALAVLAGALSALLSEFGVIALINKLLSVFIKPLYGLPGASIIGAIATYLSDNPAIISFAKDKEFQKYFKDYQIPALCNLGTAFGMGLIVTTFMMSLGTDYILPALIGNLGAIVGSIVSVRLMIHFTKKYYHHNSSTLETIPQSQDLTQYREIRDGNLFQRVLDAMLEGGKAGVEMGMSIIPGVLIICTLVMLLTFGPSIDPVTGASVYTGAAYEGVALLPALGEKLMFILNPIFGFTDSQAIAFPITSLGAVGAAMSLVPRFIQEQVITPNDIAVFTAMGMCWSGYLSTHVGMMDALGVRKLSSKAILSHTIGGICAGMVAHFIYLLVV
;
A
#
# COMPACT_ATOMS: atom_id res chain seq x y z
N ALA A 1 3.73 25.73 -11.59
CA ALA A 1 4.38 25.73 -12.91
C ALA A 1 4.32 24.35 -13.58
N ILE A 2 4.91 23.28 -12.99
CA ILE A 2 4.98 21.94 -13.62
C ILE A 2 3.58 21.39 -13.98
N LEU A 3 2.59 21.48 -13.07
CA LEU A 3 1.23 21.01 -13.34
C LEU A 3 0.57 21.78 -14.50
N LEU A 4 0.73 23.12 -14.53
CA LEU A 4 0.18 23.93 -15.63
C LEU A 4 0.83 23.59 -16.97
N PHE A 5 2.13 23.35 -17.01
CA PHE A 5 2.82 22.87 -18.21
C PHE A 5 2.33 21.48 -18.61
N GLY A 6 2.15 20.55 -17.65
CA GLY A 6 1.62 19.21 -17.92
C GLY A 6 0.22 19.25 -18.53
N PHE A 7 -0.71 19.98 -17.92
CA PHE A 7 -2.06 20.15 -18.48
C PHE A 7 -2.05 20.88 -19.82
N GLY A 8 -1.21 21.91 -20.00
CA GLY A 8 -1.03 22.59 -21.26
C GLY A 8 -0.54 21.67 -22.38
N TYR A 9 0.40 20.77 -22.07
CA TYR A 9 0.90 19.77 -23.01
C TYR A 9 -0.21 18.79 -23.40
N ILE A 10 -0.93 18.20 -22.41
CA ILE A 10 -2.04 17.27 -22.67
C ILE A 10 -3.10 17.94 -23.53
N ALA A 11 -3.50 19.16 -23.18
CA ALA A 11 -4.47 19.94 -23.95
C ALA A 11 -4.00 20.26 -25.38
N SER A 12 -2.70 20.42 -25.59
CA SER A 12 -2.14 20.64 -26.95
C SER A 12 -2.20 19.39 -27.83
N GLN A 13 -2.21 18.16 -27.22
CA GLN A 13 -2.28 16.91 -27.96
C GLN A 13 -3.72 16.52 -28.32
N MET A 14 -4.65 16.63 -27.37
CA MET A 14 -6.03 16.15 -27.56
C MET A 14 -7.09 17.26 -27.66
N GLY A 15 -6.72 18.49 -27.41
CA GLY A 15 -7.68 19.62 -27.31
C GLY A 15 -8.27 19.73 -25.90
N VAL A 16 -8.58 20.98 -25.49
CA VAL A 16 -9.06 21.28 -24.12
C VAL A 16 -10.40 20.59 -23.83
N GLY A 17 -11.35 20.63 -24.78
CA GLY A 17 -12.68 20.01 -24.59
C GLY A 17 -12.59 18.51 -24.36
N ILE A 18 -11.89 17.81 -25.26
CA ILE A 18 -11.69 16.36 -25.16
C ILE A 18 -10.93 15.99 -23.87
N MET A 19 -9.92 16.79 -23.49
CA MET A 19 -9.21 16.55 -22.23
C MET A 19 -10.15 16.54 -21.01
N PHE A 20 -11.08 17.50 -20.93
CA PHE A 20 -12.06 17.52 -19.83
C PHE A 20 -13.04 16.37 -19.91
N GLU A 21 -13.49 15.96 -21.11
CA GLU A 21 -14.35 14.79 -21.29
C GLU A 21 -13.64 13.50 -20.82
N VAL A 22 -12.39 13.30 -21.22
CA VAL A 22 -11.57 12.17 -20.77
C VAL A 22 -11.42 12.17 -19.24
N ILE A 23 -11.10 13.32 -18.64
CA ILE A 23 -10.97 13.43 -17.17
C ILE A 23 -12.29 13.04 -16.50
N MET A 24 -13.41 13.55 -16.94
CA MET A 24 -14.71 13.28 -16.32
C MET A 24 -15.15 11.84 -16.53
N ASN A 25 -15.01 11.30 -17.74
CA ASN A 25 -15.38 9.93 -18.05
C ASN A 25 -14.50 8.93 -17.30
N THR A 26 -13.19 9.19 -17.23
CA THR A 26 -12.25 8.36 -16.45
C THR A 26 -12.56 8.41 -14.96
N ALA A 27 -12.78 9.59 -14.39
CA ALA A 27 -13.10 9.75 -12.98
C ALA A 27 -14.44 9.07 -12.62
N HIS A 28 -15.45 9.18 -13.50
CA HIS A 28 -16.75 8.53 -13.31
C HIS A 28 -16.62 7.00 -13.33
N ASP A 29 -15.91 6.45 -14.30
CA ASP A 29 -15.69 5.01 -14.41
C ASP A 29 -14.88 4.45 -13.21
N LEU A 30 -13.83 5.14 -12.82
CA LEU A 30 -13.02 4.81 -11.65
C LEU A 30 -13.86 4.78 -10.36
N LEU A 31 -14.74 5.77 -10.18
CA LEU A 31 -15.60 5.82 -9.00
C LEU A 31 -16.55 4.64 -8.94
N LEU A 32 -17.28 4.39 -10.03
CA LEU A 32 -18.35 3.39 -10.05
C LEU A 32 -17.83 1.96 -10.14
N ASN A 33 -16.86 1.70 -10.99
CA ASN A 33 -16.42 0.33 -11.29
C ASN A 33 -15.24 -0.11 -10.45
N THR A 34 -14.42 0.82 -9.95
CA THR A 34 -13.22 0.45 -9.19
C THR A 34 -13.33 0.80 -7.71
N VAL A 35 -13.68 2.04 -7.34
CA VAL A 35 -13.73 2.42 -5.91
C VAL A 35 -14.80 1.62 -5.17
N PHE A 36 -16.00 1.51 -5.72
CA PHE A 36 -17.06 0.74 -5.06
C PHE A 36 -16.74 -0.76 -4.99
N PHE A 37 -16.03 -1.30 -5.98
CA PHE A 37 -15.55 -2.68 -5.91
C PHE A 37 -14.51 -2.88 -4.80
N ILE A 38 -13.52 -1.99 -4.69
CA ILE A 38 -12.52 -2.01 -3.60
C ILE A 38 -13.21 -1.84 -2.25
N MET A 39 -14.19 -0.94 -2.14
CA MET A 39 -14.97 -0.75 -0.92
C MET A 39 -15.74 -2.01 -0.52
N ALA A 40 -16.37 -2.69 -1.48
CA ALA A 40 -17.07 -3.96 -1.21
C ALA A 40 -16.10 -5.03 -0.68
N LEU A 41 -14.91 -5.15 -1.27
CA LEU A 41 -13.85 -6.03 -0.75
C LEU A 41 -13.38 -5.61 0.64
N ALA A 42 -13.21 -4.32 0.89
CA ALA A 42 -12.81 -3.81 2.21
C ALA A 42 -13.87 -4.11 3.29
N VAL A 43 -15.15 -4.04 2.95
CA VAL A 43 -16.26 -4.42 3.84
C VAL A 43 -16.19 -5.89 4.22
N LEU A 44 -16.02 -6.77 3.23
CA LEU A 44 -15.94 -8.22 3.45
C LEU A 44 -14.66 -8.60 4.22
N ALA A 45 -13.53 -8.03 3.83
CA ALA A 45 -12.24 -8.25 4.50
C ALA A 45 -12.26 -7.72 5.94
N GLY A 46 -12.86 -6.54 6.18
CA GLY A 46 -13.03 -5.94 7.50
C GLY A 46 -13.93 -6.80 8.40
N ALA A 47 -15.05 -7.30 7.88
CA ALA A 47 -15.93 -8.21 8.61
C ALA A 47 -15.20 -9.50 9.01
N LEU A 48 -14.44 -10.12 8.08
CA LEU A 48 -13.63 -11.30 8.37
C LEU A 48 -12.54 -11.01 9.41
N SER A 49 -11.82 -9.90 9.26
CA SER A 49 -10.79 -9.46 10.19
C SER A 49 -11.33 -9.29 11.62
N ALA A 50 -12.49 -8.64 11.77
CA ALA A 50 -13.15 -8.44 13.05
C ALA A 50 -13.60 -9.76 13.68
N LEU A 51 -14.08 -10.72 12.89
CA LEU A 51 -14.38 -12.08 13.37
C LEU A 51 -13.12 -12.79 13.86
N LEU A 52 -12.04 -12.77 13.09
CA LEU A 52 -10.77 -13.39 13.48
C LEU A 52 -10.21 -12.78 14.77
N SER A 53 -10.38 -11.47 14.94
CA SER A 53 -10.03 -10.77 16.18
C SER A 53 -10.90 -11.20 17.34
N GLU A 54 -12.23 -11.19 17.17
CA GLU A 54 -13.21 -11.57 18.21
C GLU A 54 -12.99 -13.00 18.74
N PHE A 55 -12.66 -13.93 17.86
CA PHE A 55 -12.41 -15.33 18.26
C PHE A 55 -10.96 -15.63 18.62
N GLY A 56 -10.10 -14.61 18.73
CA GLY A 56 -8.73 -14.73 19.23
C GLY A 56 -7.74 -15.29 18.22
N VAL A 57 -8.10 -15.47 16.96
CA VAL A 57 -7.18 -15.92 15.91
C VAL A 57 -6.05 -14.88 15.73
N ILE A 58 -6.40 -13.59 15.73
CA ILE A 58 -5.41 -12.51 15.64
C ILE A 58 -4.49 -12.50 16.86
N ALA A 59 -5.01 -12.71 18.06
CA ALA A 59 -4.19 -12.83 19.28
C ALA A 59 -3.22 -14.01 19.21
N LEU A 60 -3.66 -15.15 18.67
CA LEU A 60 -2.80 -16.32 18.46
C LEU A 60 -1.70 -16.02 17.43
N ILE A 61 -2.03 -15.38 16.31
CA ILE A 61 -1.07 -14.97 15.29
C ILE A 61 -0.03 -14.02 15.90
N ASN A 62 -0.48 -12.99 16.63
CA ASN A 62 0.40 -12.06 17.34
C ASN A 62 1.39 -12.78 18.25
N LYS A 63 0.90 -13.73 19.05
CA LYS A 63 1.73 -14.53 19.97
C LYS A 63 2.77 -15.36 19.21
N LEU A 64 2.36 -16.05 18.15
CA LEU A 64 3.27 -16.90 17.35
C LEU A 64 4.32 -16.07 16.60
N LEU A 65 3.93 -14.94 16.02
CA LEU A 65 4.83 -14.12 15.22
C LEU A 65 5.73 -13.21 16.08
N SER A 66 5.34 -12.88 17.32
CA SER A 66 6.10 -11.97 18.21
C SER A 66 7.56 -12.41 18.41
N VAL A 67 7.83 -13.71 18.41
CA VAL A 67 9.17 -14.27 18.59
C VAL A 67 10.12 -13.95 17.43
N PHE A 68 9.58 -13.78 16.21
CA PHE A 68 10.36 -13.48 15.02
C PHE A 68 10.63 -11.97 14.84
N ILE A 69 9.87 -11.11 15.51
CA ILE A 69 9.98 -9.65 15.34
C ILE A 69 11.35 -9.14 15.77
N LYS A 70 11.85 -9.57 16.92
CA LYS A 70 13.14 -9.09 17.44
C LYS A 70 14.31 -9.47 16.52
N PRO A 71 14.49 -10.73 16.09
CA PRO A 71 15.58 -11.11 15.19
C PRO A 71 15.45 -10.50 13.80
N LEU A 72 14.24 -10.37 13.23
CA LEU A 72 14.03 -9.87 11.88
C LEU A 72 14.07 -8.33 11.84
N TYR A 73 13.33 -7.65 12.70
CA TYR A 73 13.14 -6.19 12.64
C TYR A 73 14.03 -5.41 13.63
N GLY A 74 14.50 -6.05 14.71
CA GLY A 74 15.19 -5.34 15.80
C GLY A 74 14.25 -4.53 16.68
N LEU A 75 12.97 -4.82 16.65
CA LEU A 75 11.90 -4.24 17.45
C LEU A 75 11.43 -5.23 18.52
N PRO A 76 10.78 -4.77 19.60
CA PRO A 76 10.10 -5.65 20.55
C PRO A 76 8.99 -6.47 19.90
N GLY A 77 8.69 -7.65 20.46
CA GLY A 77 7.63 -8.55 19.98
C GLY A 77 6.25 -7.87 19.89
N ALA A 78 5.96 -6.94 20.81
CA ALA A 78 4.72 -6.17 20.81
C ALA A 78 4.45 -5.40 19.50
N SER A 79 5.48 -5.06 18.71
CA SER A 79 5.28 -4.35 17.44
C SER A 79 4.48 -5.15 16.41
N ILE A 80 4.35 -6.47 16.57
CA ILE A 80 3.51 -7.30 15.69
C ILE A 80 2.03 -6.89 15.75
N ILE A 81 1.56 -6.43 16.91
CA ILE A 81 0.18 -5.95 17.09
C ILE A 81 -0.11 -4.82 16.11
N GLY A 82 0.80 -3.85 16.03
CA GLY A 82 0.67 -2.74 15.09
C GLY A 82 0.79 -3.17 13.63
N ALA A 83 1.71 -4.09 13.30
CA ALA A 83 1.85 -4.61 11.93
C ALA A 83 0.59 -5.36 11.48
N ILE A 84 0.01 -6.21 12.31
CA ILE A 84 -1.23 -6.92 11.99
C ILE A 84 -2.42 -5.95 11.91
N ALA A 85 -2.50 -4.97 12.81
CA ALA A 85 -3.57 -3.98 12.76
C ALA A 85 -3.54 -3.19 11.44
N THR A 86 -2.37 -2.78 10.96
CA THR A 86 -2.24 -2.08 9.67
C THR A 86 -2.48 -2.99 8.48
N TYR A 87 -2.06 -4.25 8.53
CA TYR A 87 -2.35 -5.24 7.50
C TYR A 87 -3.87 -5.45 7.30
N LEU A 88 -4.62 -5.43 8.40
CA LEU A 88 -6.08 -5.62 8.42
C LEU A 88 -6.86 -4.33 8.17
N SER A 89 -6.21 -3.16 8.26
CA SER A 89 -6.85 -1.85 8.07
C SER A 89 -6.00 -0.93 7.17
N ASP A 90 -5.38 0.13 7.72
CA ASP A 90 -4.58 1.09 6.95
C ASP A 90 -3.43 1.66 7.80
N ASN A 91 -2.46 2.33 7.13
CA ASN A 91 -1.24 2.88 7.70
C ASN A 91 -1.43 3.65 9.02
N PRO A 92 -2.44 4.52 9.17
CA PRO A 92 -2.60 5.30 10.41
C PRO A 92 -2.88 4.46 11.66
N ALA A 93 -3.32 3.19 11.51
CA ALA A 93 -3.61 2.33 12.64
C ALA A 93 -2.41 2.16 13.59
N ILE A 94 -1.18 2.12 13.05
CA ILE A 94 0.05 2.03 13.85
C ILE A 94 0.23 3.22 14.78
N ILE A 95 -0.24 4.42 14.39
CA ILE A 95 -0.06 5.65 15.16
C ILE A 95 -0.90 5.63 16.44
N SER A 96 -2.08 5.01 16.41
CA SER A 96 -2.90 4.84 17.61
C SER A 96 -2.14 4.06 18.69
N PHE A 97 -1.46 2.97 18.30
CA PHE A 97 -0.60 2.20 19.21
C PHE A 97 0.66 2.98 19.59
N ALA A 98 1.34 3.59 18.61
CA ALA A 98 2.58 4.30 18.85
C ALA A 98 2.43 5.56 19.74
N LYS A 99 1.22 6.10 19.89
CA LYS A 99 0.89 7.18 20.85
C LYS A 99 0.46 6.68 22.22
N ASP A 100 0.10 5.43 22.35
CA ASP A 100 -0.30 4.85 23.63
C ASP A 100 0.91 4.72 24.56
N LYS A 101 0.81 5.30 25.77
CA LYS A 101 1.93 5.35 26.73
C LYS A 101 2.29 3.96 27.26
N GLU A 102 1.32 3.06 27.40
CA GLU A 102 1.58 1.69 27.86
C GLU A 102 2.27 0.90 26.75
N PHE A 103 1.85 1.07 25.49
CA PHE A 103 2.51 0.45 24.35
C PHE A 103 3.95 1.00 24.17
N GLN A 104 4.16 2.31 24.35
CA GLN A 104 5.51 2.91 24.24
C GLN A 104 6.52 2.32 25.23
N LYS A 105 6.08 1.83 26.41
CA LYS A 105 6.96 1.21 27.41
C LYS A 105 7.72 -0.02 26.91
N TYR A 106 7.26 -0.66 25.81
CA TYR A 106 7.97 -1.78 25.20
C TYR A 106 9.16 -1.34 24.35
N PHE A 107 9.24 -0.05 23.97
CA PHE A 107 10.17 0.45 22.96
C PHE A 107 11.20 1.38 23.57
N LYS A 108 12.40 1.32 23.03
CA LYS A 108 13.38 2.38 23.23
C LYS A 108 13.05 3.57 22.34
N ASP A 109 13.39 4.79 22.76
CA ASP A 109 13.05 6.02 22.01
C ASP A 109 13.44 5.96 20.53
N TYR A 110 14.61 5.39 20.22
CA TYR A 110 15.05 5.25 18.83
C TYR A 110 14.26 4.23 18.02
N GLN A 111 13.44 3.36 18.64
CA GLN A 111 12.62 2.35 17.97
C GLN A 111 11.24 2.90 17.58
N ILE A 112 10.71 3.87 18.33
CA ILE A 112 9.37 4.43 18.10
C ILE A 112 9.20 5.00 16.68
N PRO A 113 10.16 5.81 16.13
CA PRO A 113 10.00 6.30 14.77
C PRO A 113 9.95 5.19 13.70
N ALA A 114 10.58 4.04 13.96
CA ALA A 114 10.57 2.91 13.02
C ALA A 114 9.21 2.19 12.94
N LEU A 115 8.31 2.43 13.91
CA LEU A 115 6.92 1.96 13.83
C LEU A 115 6.17 2.57 12.66
N CYS A 116 6.48 3.82 12.27
CA CYS A 116 5.93 4.43 11.06
C CYS A 116 6.23 3.56 9.82
N ASN A 117 7.49 3.16 9.64
CA ASN A 117 7.91 2.32 8.53
C ASN A 117 7.30 0.91 8.61
N LEU A 118 7.21 0.32 9.81
CA LEU A 118 6.60 -0.99 10.00
C LEU A 118 5.12 -0.99 9.64
N GLY A 119 4.36 -0.01 10.14
CA GLY A 119 2.94 0.09 9.86
C GLY A 119 2.67 0.32 8.38
N THR A 120 3.35 1.28 7.76
CA THR A 120 3.14 1.58 6.34
C THR A 120 3.46 0.39 5.45
N ALA A 121 4.48 -0.42 5.78
CA ALA A 121 4.83 -1.60 4.99
C ALA A 121 3.75 -2.69 4.93
N PHE A 122 2.76 -2.61 5.80
CA PHE A 122 1.63 -3.54 5.84
C PHE A 122 0.27 -2.84 5.63
N GLY A 123 0.26 -1.56 5.32
CA GLY A 123 -0.97 -0.80 5.14
C GLY A 123 -1.84 -1.35 4.01
N MET A 124 -3.14 -1.52 4.31
CA MET A 124 -4.13 -2.13 3.42
C MET A 124 -3.75 -3.54 2.92
N GLY A 125 -2.87 -4.27 3.62
CA GLY A 125 -2.27 -5.51 3.12
C GLY A 125 -3.30 -6.57 2.74
N LEU A 126 -4.30 -6.80 3.60
CA LEU A 126 -5.39 -7.75 3.31
C LEU A 126 -6.21 -7.31 2.08
N ILE A 127 -6.49 -6.02 1.95
CA ILE A 127 -7.30 -5.48 0.84
C ILE A 127 -6.52 -5.56 -0.47
N VAL A 128 -5.26 -5.15 -0.50
CA VAL A 128 -4.39 -5.29 -1.68
C VAL A 128 -4.31 -6.75 -2.12
N THR A 129 -4.06 -7.66 -1.17
CA THR A 129 -3.94 -9.09 -1.46
C THR A 129 -5.25 -9.66 -2.01
N THR A 130 -6.38 -9.43 -1.33
CA THR A 130 -7.68 -9.96 -1.76
C THR A 130 -8.16 -9.33 -3.06
N PHE A 131 -7.87 -8.05 -3.30
CA PHE A 131 -8.14 -7.40 -4.57
C PHE A 131 -7.40 -8.10 -5.71
N MET A 132 -6.07 -8.27 -5.60
CA MET A 132 -5.28 -8.94 -6.63
C MET A 132 -5.75 -10.39 -6.87
N MET A 133 -6.07 -11.13 -5.81
CA MET A 133 -6.61 -12.49 -5.93
C MET A 133 -7.98 -12.53 -6.62
N SER A 134 -8.83 -11.52 -6.43
CA SER A 134 -10.18 -11.44 -7.00
C SER A 134 -10.20 -11.20 -8.52
N LEU A 135 -9.08 -10.76 -9.09
CA LEU A 135 -8.96 -10.47 -10.52
C LEU A 135 -8.84 -11.74 -11.39
N GLY A 136 -8.55 -12.90 -10.80
CA GLY A 136 -8.49 -14.18 -11.49
C GLY A 136 -7.77 -15.26 -10.69
N THR A 137 -8.07 -16.52 -11.00
CA THR A 137 -7.46 -17.68 -10.32
C THR A 137 -5.94 -17.73 -10.48
N ASP A 138 -5.42 -17.28 -11.63
CA ASP A 138 -3.99 -17.27 -11.94
C ASP A 138 -3.21 -16.23 -11.12
N TYR A 139 -3.92 -15.31 -10.46
CA TYR A 139 -3.32 -14.25 -9.65
C TYR A 139 -3.28 -14.56 -8.14
N ILE A 140 -3.88 -15.69 -7.71
CA ILE A 140 -3.90 -16.08 -6.28
C ILE A 140 -2.48 -16.32 -5.76
N LEU A 141 -1.72 -17.20 -6.41
CA LEU A 141 -0.34 -17.50 -6.01
C LEU A 141 0.59 -16.29 -6.14
N PRO A 142 0.57 -15.52 -7.24
CA PRO A 142 1.32 -14.26 -7.34
C PRO A 142 1.04 -13.28 -6.22
N ALA A 143 -0.22 -13.06 -5.85
CA ALA A 143 -0.58 -12.16 -4.74
C ALA A 143 -0.02 -12.65 -3.39
N LEU A 144 -0.01 -13.96 -3.14
CA LEU A 144 0.61 -14.54 -1.94
C LEU A 144 2.14 -14.39 -1.95
N ILE A 145 2.79 -14.57 -3.11
CA ILE A 145 4.22 -14.29 -3.28
C ILE A 145 4.53 -12.82 -3.00
N GLY A 146 3.66 -11.91 -3.44
CA GLY A 146 3.77 -10.48 -3.15
C GLY A 146 3.81 -10.17 -1.66
N ASN A 147 3.03 -10.87 -0.82
CA ASN A 147 3.10 -10.73 0.63
C ASN A 147 4.49 -11.12 1.19
N LEU A 148 5.11 -12.18 0.68
CA LEU A 148 6.47 -12.55 1.08
C LEU A 148 7.48 -11.47 0.70
N GLY A 149 7.35 -10.91 -0.50
CA GLY A 149 8.15 -9.76 -0.94
C GLY A 149 8.01 -8.55 0.01
N ALA A 150 6.77 -8.21 0.38
CA ALA A 150 6.49 -7.11 1.30
C ALA A 150 7.08 -7.35 2.71
N ILE A 151 7.05 -8.58 3.22
CA ILE A 151 7.70 -8.92 4.49
C ILE A 151 9.20 -8.61 4.42
N VAL A 152 9.90 -9.02 3.36
CA VAL A 152 11.33 -8.73 3.20
C VAL A 152 11.58 -7.23 3.06
N GLY A 153 10.79 -6.55 2.24
CA GLY A 153 10.86 -5.09 2.07
C GLY A 153 10.63 -4.34 3.38
N SER A 154 9.68 -4.79 4.19
CA SER A 154 9.41 -4.20 5.52
C SER A 154 10.59 -4.37 6.48
N ILE A 155 11.24 -5.54 6.47
CA ILE A 155 12.45 -5.80 7.27
C ILE A 155 13.55 -4.80 6.88
N VAL A 156 13.81 -4.65 5.58
CA VAL A 156 14.81 -3.69 5.06
C VAL A 156 14.47 -2.27 5.49
N SER A 157 13.22 -1.83 5.27
CA SER A 157 12.75 -0.49 5.62
C SER A 157 12.95 -0.18 7.11
N VAL A 158 12.49 -1.07 7.99
CA VAL A 158 12.56 -0.91 9.44
C VAL A 158 14.00 -0.95 9.95
N ARG A 159 14.82 -1.88 9.45
CA ARG A 159 16.24 -1.98 9.84
C ARG A 159 17.04 -0.74 9.45
N LEU A 160 16.83 -0.22 8.25
CA LEU A 160 17.46 1.03 7.81
C LEU A 160 17.01 2.20 8.68
N MET A 161 15.72 2.30 8.97
CA MET A 161 15.20 3.37 9.84
C MET A 161 15.81 3.28 11.24
N ILE A 162 15.88 2.11 11.86
CA ILE A 162 16.53 1.90 13.14
C ILE A 162 18.01 2.30 13.10
N HIS A 163 18.72 2.02 12.00
CA HIS A 163 20.11 2.44 11.84
C HIS A 163 20.22 3.97 11.89
N PHE A 164 19.37 4.71 11.18
CA PHE A 164 19.37 6.16 11.18
C PHE A 164 18.93 6.75 12.52
N THR A 165 17.91 6.18 13.16
CA THR A 165 17.42 6.67 14.44
C THR A 165 18.40 6.42 15.59
N LYS A 166 19.07 5.27 15.64
CA LYS A 166 20.15 5.03 16.60
C LYS A 166 21.23 6.10 16.52
N LYS A 167 21.69 6.41 15.30
CA LYS A 167 22.71 7.46 15.10
C LYS A 167 22.22 8.83 15.56
N TYR A 168 20.95 9.16 15.29
CA TYR A 168 20.36 10.43 15.71
C TYR A 168 20.25 10.55 17.22
N TYR A 169 19.72 9.52 17.90
CA TYR A 169 19.53 9.53 19.36
C TYR A 169 20.85 9.42 20.13
N HIS A 170 21.85 8.68 19.66
CA HIS A 170 23.19 8.67 20.26
C HIS A 170 23.86 10.04 20.25
N HIS A 171 23.54 10.89 19.30
CA HIS A 171 24.11 12.25 19.22
C HIS A 171 23.36 13.28 20.08
N ASN A 172 22.08 13.01 20.40
CA ASN A 172 21.19 13.99 21.03
C ASN A 172 20.68 13.61 22.43
N SER A 173 21.03 12.45 22.97
CA SER A 173 20.51 11.98 24.26
C SER A 173 21.60 11.44 25.16
N SER A 174 21.67 11.99 26.36
CA SER A 174 22.60 11.57 27.43
C SER A 174 22.04 10.47 28.34
N THR A 175 20.85 9.95 28.13
CA THR A 175 20.28 8.91 29.00
C THR A 175 19.31 7.98 28.23
N LEU A 176 19.74 6.75 28.03
CA LEU A 176 18.87 5.64 27.60
C LEU A 176 18.41 4.92 28.88
N GLU A 177 17.28 5.32 29.43
CA GLU A 177 16.68 4.58 30.54
C GLU A 177 16.10 3.25 30.04
N THR A 178 16.47 2.18 30.71
CA THR A 178 15.87 0.84 30.53
C THR A 178 14.56 0.81 31.30
N ILE A 179 13.44 0.79 30.58
CA ILE A 179 12.10 0.71 31.17
C ILE A 179 11.82 -0.74 31.61
N PRO A 180 11.23 -0.98 32.81
CA PRO A 180 10.85 -2.32 33.26
C PRO A 180 9.85 -2.96 32.31
N GLN A 181 9.97 -4.27 32.09
CA GLN A 181 9.02 -5.07 31.29
C GLN A 181 7.61 -4.95 31.90
N SER A 182 6.71 -4.27 31.17
CA SER A 182 5.29 -4.24 31.48
C SER A 182 4.62 -5.55 31.03
N GLN A 183 3.37 -5.79 31.45
CA GLN A 183 2.59 -6.98 31.08
C GLN A 183 2.57 -7.22 29.58
N ASP A 184 2.71 -8.48 29.19
CA ASP A 184 2.77 -8.87 27.77
C ASP A 184 1.40 -8.70 27.10
N LEU A 185 1.19 -7.59 26.40
CA LEU A 185 -0.06 -7.27 25.68
C LEU A 185 -0.45 -8.35 24.65
N THR A 186 0.49 -9.22 24.27
CA THR A 186 0.18 -10.33 23.33
C THR A 186 -0.62 -11.44 23.99
N GLN A 187 -0.77 -11.43 25.31
CA GLN A 187 -1.46 -12.49 26.08
C GLN A 187 -2.92 -12.15 26.38
N TYR A 188 -3.37 -10.94 26.15
CA TYR A 188 -4.72 -10.49 26.48
C TYR A 188 -5.48 -10.08 25.22
N ARG A 189 -6.80 -10.29 25.24
CA ARG A 189 -7.72 -9.76 24.23
C ARG A 189 -8.96 -9.22 24.92
N GLU A 190 -9.56 -8.23 24.35
CA GLU A 190 -10.90 -7.78 24.73
C GLU A 190 -11.94 -8.72 24.10
N ILE A 191 -12.98 -9.02 24.84
CA ILE A 191 -14.11 -9.84 24.40
C ILE A 191 -15.36 -8.99 24.50
N ARG A 192 -16.14 -8.91 23.41
CA ARG A 192 -17.41 -8.19 23.41
C ARG A 192 -18.41 -8.84 24.36
N ASP A 193 -19.27 -8.00 24.93
CA ASP A 193 -20.41 -8.48 25.72
C ASP A 193 -21.44 -9.16 24.82
N GLY A 194 -22.28 -10.01 25.44
CA GLY A 194 -23.39 -10.67 24.76
C GLY A 194 -23.16 -12.15 24.46
N ASN A 195 -24.17 -12.78 23.86
CA ASN A 195 -24.10 -14.17 23.47
C ASN A 195 -23.30 -14.34 22.16
N LEU A 196 -22.98 -15.61 21.82
CA LEU A 196 -22.14 -15.91 20.65
C LEU A 196 -22.68 -15.29 19.35
N PHE A 197 -23.99 -15.36 19.13
CA PHE A 197 -24.60 -14.84 17.90
C PHE A 197 -24.52 -13.31 17.83
N GLN A 198 -24.78 -12.61 18.93
CA GLN A 198 -24.62 -11.16 19.02
C GLN A 198 -23.16 -10.76 18.74
N ARG A 199 -22.21 -11.39 19.39
CA ARG A 199 -20.77 -11.12 19.18
C ARG A 199 -20.33 -11.32 17.73
N VAL A 200 -20.85 -12.37 17.05
CA VAL A 200 -20.59 -12.58 15.61
C VAL A 200 -21.14 -11.43 14.79
N LEU A 201 -22.42 -11.08 14.98
CA LEU A 201 -23.05 -10.01 14.21
C LEU A 201 -22.39 -8.65 14.45
N ASP A 202 -22.16 -8.30 15.70
CA ASP A 202 -21.56 -7.02 16.08
C ASP A 202 -20.14 -6.89 15.51
N ALA A 203 -19.33 -7.96 15.59
CA ALA A 203 -18.01 -7.99 15.01
C ALA A 203 -18.05 -7.79 13.48
N MET A 204 -18.94 -8.52 12.78
CA MET A 204 -19.05 -8.40 11.32
C MET A 204 -19.52 -7.01 10.89
N LEU A 205 -20.53 -6.45 11.56
CA LEU A 205 -21.08 -5.14 11.22
C LEU A 205 -20.08 -4.02 11.51
N GLU A 206 -19.35 -4.07 12.64
CA GLU A 206 -18.32 -3.09 12.98
C GLU A 206 -17.15 -3.16 11.99
N GLY A 207 -16.65 -4.38 11.70
CA GLY A 207 -15.60 -4.57 10.70
C GLY A 207 -16.02 -4.15 9.30
N GLY A 208 -17.27 -4.44 8.91
CA GLY A 208 -17.85 -3.99 7.65
C GLY A 208 -17.98 -2.46 7.58
N LYS A 209 -18.39 -1.79 8.67
CA LYS A 209 -18.44 -0.33 8.76
C LYS A 209 -17.06 0.30 8.57
N ALA A 210 -16.04 -0.24 9.21
CA ALA A 210 -14.66 0.21 9.00
C ALA A 210 -14.23 0.06 7.53
N GLY A 211 -14.66 -1.00 6.83
CA GLY A 211 -14.43 -1.19 5.40
C GLY A 211 -15.10 -0.12 4.53
N VAL A 212 -16.31 0.34 4.88
CA VAL A 212 -16.98 1.48 4.21
C VAL A 212 -16.18 2.76 4.41
N GLU A 213 -15.78 3.07 5.64
CA GLU A 213 -15.01 4.27 5.97
C GLU A 213 -13.69 4.29 5.18
N MET A 214 -13.01 3.14 5.08
CA MET A 214 -11.80 3.00 4.26
C MET A 214 -12.10 3.22 2.77
N GLY A 215 -13.13 2.59 2.22
CA GLY A 215 -13.54 2.77 0.82
C GLY A 215 -13.84 4.23 0.48
N MET A 216 -14.50 4.94 1.38
CA MET A 216 -14.75 6.38 1.23
C MET A 216 -13.45 7.21 1.29
N SER A 217 -12.51 6.82 2.13
CA SER A 217 -11.25 7.56 2.30
C SER A 217 -10.32 7.51 1.07
N ILE A 218 -10.43 6.48 0.24
CA ILE A 218 -9.60 6.36 -0.98
C ILE A 218 -10.14 7.18 -2.16
N ILE A 219 -11.41 7.62 -2.14
CA ILE A 219 -12.05 8.34 -3.26
C ILE A 219 -11.21 9.52 -3.76
N PRO A 220 -10.77 10.49 -2.92
CA PRO A 220 -10.00 11.62 -3.41
C PRO A 220 -8.68 11.19 -4.08
N GLY A 221 -7.99 10.20 -3.51
CA GLY A 221 -6.76 9.65 -4.06
C GLY A 221 -6.98 9.02 -5.44
N VAL A 222 -8.01 8.19 -5.58
CA VAL A 222 -8.34 7.55 -6.85
C VAL A 222 -8.75 8.59 -7.89
N LEU A 223 -9.70 9.47 -7.57
CA LEU A 223 -10.20 10.42 -8.56
C LEU A 223 -9.15 11.46 -9.01
N ILE A 224 -8.30 11.92 -8.12
CA ILE A 224 -7.29 12.94 -8.45
C ILE A 224 -6.03 12.30 -9.03
N ILE A 225 -5.43 11.37 -8.28
CA ILE A 225 -4.11 10.82 -8.63
C ILE A 225 -4.23 9.83 -9.77
N CYS A 226 -5.19 8.89 -9.71
CA CYS A 226 -5.30 7.86 -10.72
C CYS A 226 -5.77 8.42 -12.06
N THR A 227 -6.74 9.35 -12.08
CA THR A 227 -7.14 10.02 -13.33
C THR A 227 -5.95 10.72 -13.98
N LEU A 228 -5.13 11.45 -13.20
CA LEU A 228 -3.91 12.08 -13.72
C LEU A 228 -2.91 11.04 -14.24
N VAL A 229 -2.67 9.95 -13.50
CA VAL A 229 -1.74 8.89 -13.92
C VAL A 229 -2.25 8.23 -15.21
N MET A 230 -3.56 7.97 -15.32
CA MET A 230 -4.14 7.38 -16.53
C MET A 230 -4.00 8.29 -17.76
N LEU A 231 -4.20 9.60 -17.61
CA LEU A 231 -3.91 10.56 -18.66
C LEU A 231 -2.44 10.53 -19.15
N LEU A 232 -1.51 10.09 -18.27
CA LEU A 232 -0.08 10.01 -18.60
C LEU A 232 0.34 8.59 -19.01
N THR A 233 -0.51 7.59 -18.85
CA THR A 233 -0.19 6.17 -19.10
C THR A 233 -0.74 5.66 -20.41
N PHE A 234 -2.01 5.93 -20.70
CA PHE A 234 -2.66 5.42 -21.90
C PHE A 234 -2.55 6.39 -23.08
N GLY A 235 -2.74 5.86 -24.30
CA GLY A 235 -2.72 6.64 -25.53
C GLY A 235 -4.13 7.01 -26.00
N PRO A 236 -4.25 7.56 -27.24
CA PRO A 236 -5.52 7.76 -27.92
C PRO A 236 -6.22 6.42 -28.21
N SER A 237 -7.53 6.47 -28.40
CA SER A 237 -8.30 5.33 -28.93
C SER A 237 -7.90 5.03 -30.36
N ILE A 238 -8.06 3.77 -30.78
CA ILE A 238 -7.86 3.35 -32.17
C ILE A 238 -9.22 3.26 -32.85
N ASP A 239 -9.44 4.00 -33.93
CA ASP A 239 -10.63 3.91 -34.73
C ASP A 239 -10.74 2.51 -35.36
N PRO A 240 -11.80 1.73 -35.09
CA PRO A 240 -11.93 0.36 -35.53
C PRO A 240 -12.09 0.20 -37.05
N VAL A 241 -12.43 1.26 -37.77
CA VAL A 241 -12.63 1.25 -39.22
C VAL A 241 -11.37 1.65 -39.97
N THR A 242 -10.69 2.70 -39.50
CA THR A 242 -9.54 3.29 -40.21
C THR A 242 -8.20 2.83 -39.63
N GLY A 243 -8.18 2.29 -38.40
CA GLY A 243 -6.95 1.98 -37.66
C GLY A 243 -6.18 3.24 -37.20
N ALA A 244 -6.75 4.42 -37.36
CA ALA A 244 -6.10 5.67 -36.99
C ALA A 244 -6.24 5.95 -35.48
N SER A 245 -5.20 6.53 -34.90
CA SER A 245 -5.23 7.01 -33.51
C SER A 245 -6.05 8.29 -33.42
N VAL A 246 -7.13 8.29 -32.64
CA VAL A 246 -8.07 9.40 -32.51
C VAL A 246 -8.43 9.62 -31.05
N TYR A 247 -8.50 10.88 -30.63
CA TYR A 247 -9.07 11.25 -29.33
C TYR A 247 -10.58 11.47 -29.47
N THR A 248 -11.34 10.70 -28.71
CA THR A 248 -12.83 10.68 -28.77
C THR A 248 -13.48 11.22 -27.52
N GLY A 249 -12.70 11.49 -26.45
CA GLY A 249 -13.23 11.82 -25.12
C GLY A 249 -13.57 10.57 -24.29
N ALA A 250 -13.22 9.37 -24.77
CA ALA A 250 -13.46 8.13 -24.03
C ALA A 250 -12.65 8.08 -22.72
N ALA A 251 -13.19 7.34 -21.74
CA ALA A 251 -12.44 7.06 -20.51
C ALA A 251 -11.08 6.43 -20.84
N TYR A 252 -10.07 6.78 -20.05
CA TYR A 252 -8.69 6.25 -20.13
C TYR A 252 -7.87 6.72 -21.36
N GLU A 253 -8.35 7.55 -22.23
CA GLU A 253 -7.49 8.17 -23.23
C GLU A 253 -6.42 9.07 -22.56
N GLY A 254 -5.24 9.19 -23.18
CA GLY A 254 -4.13 9.94 -22.60
C GLY A 254 -2.97 10.17 -23.57
N VAL A 255 -1.81 10.57 -23.04
CA VAL A 255 -0.64 10.98 -23.82
C VAL A 255 0.58 10.06 -23.67
N ALA A 256 0.43 8.91 -23.02
CA ALA A 256 1.44 7.84 -22.89
C ALA A 256 2.86 8.30 -22.48
N LEU A 257 2.98 9.29 -21.59
CA LEU A 257 4.28 9.80 -21.14
C LEU A 257 4.98 8.84 -20.18
N LEU A 258 4.22 8.15 -19.29
CA LEU A 258 4.79 7.19 -18.35
C LEU A 258 5.36 5.95 -19.07
N PRO A 259 4.70 5.35 -20.07
CA PRO A 259 5.30 4.31 -20.89
C PRO A 259 6.59 4.77 -21.59
N ALA A 260 6.61 5.97 -22.16
CA ALA A 260 7.82 6.52 -22.78
C ALA A 260 9.00 6.67 -21.80
N LEU A 261 8.71 7.00 -20.53
CA LEU A 261 9.71 6.97 -19.46
C LEU A 261 10.09 5.53 -19.11
N GLY A 262 9.09 4.65 -19.00
CA GLY A 262 9.27 3.23 -18.72
C GLY A 262 10.18 2.55 -19.74
N GLU A 263 9.99 2.78 -21.04
CA GLU A 263 10.84 2.24 -22.09
C GLU A 263 12.32 2.58 -21.89
N LYS A 264 12.62 3.82 -21.50
CA LYS A 264 14.01 4.24 -21.20
C LYS A 264 14.58 3.56 -19.97
N LEU A 265 13.74 3.05 -19.07
CA LEU A 265 14.13 2.41 -17.83
C LEU A 265 14.03 0.88 -17.89
N MET A 266 13.52 0.30 -19.00
CA MET A 266 13.32 -1.15 -19.11
C MET A 266 14.58 -1.96 -18.88
N PHE A 267 15.76 -1.44 -19.23
CA PHE A 267 17.04 -2.09 -18.97
C PHE A 267 17.34 -2.30 -17.47
N ILE A 268 16.63 -1.58 -16.59
CA ILE A 268 16.68 -1.75 -15.12
C ILE A 268 15.40 -2.45 -14.63
N LEU A 269 14.23 -2.05 -15.13
CA LEU A 269 12.94 -2.53 -14.64
C LEU A 269 12.74 -4.02 -14.95
N ASN A 270 13.12 -4.46 -16.15
CA ASN A 270 12.98 -5.86 -16.53
C ASN A 270 13.86 -6.79 -15.66
N PRO A 271 15.17 -6.61 -15.50
CA PRO A 271 15.98 -7.52 -14.69
C PRO A 271 15.71 -7.45 -13.19
N ILE A 272 15.13 -6.36 -12.68
CA ILE A 272 14.89 -6.19 -11.24
C ILE A 272 13.48 -6.65 -10.85
N PHE A 273 12.47 -6.36 -11.69
CA PHE A 273 11.07 -6.60 -11.39
C PHE A 273 10.41 -7.58 -12.37
N GLY A 274 11.07 -7.94 -13.48
CA GLY A 274 10.51 -8.79 -14.50
C GLY A 274 9.45 -8.12 -15.37
N PHE A 275 9.33 -6.79 -15.35
CA PHE A 275 8.37 -6.07 -16.19
C PHE A 275 8.71 -6.29 -17.67
N THR A 276 7.70 -6.67 -18.44
CA THR A 276 7.83 -6.92 -19.89
C THR A 276 7.26 -5.77 -20.71
N ASP A 277 6.35 -4.98 -20.13
CA ASP A 277 5.76 -3.80 -20.75
C ASP A 277 6.08 -2.54 -19.95
N SER A 278 6.35 -1.45 -20.66
CA SER A 278 6.71 -0.17 -20.05
C SER A 278 5.58 0.51 -19.27
N GLN A 279 4.32 0.16 -19.56
CA GLN A 279 3.16 0.68 -18.83
C GLN A 279 3.12 0.20 -17.37
N ALA A 280 3.72 -0.95 -17.08
CA ALA A 280 3.78 -1.52 -15.72
C ALA A 280 4.40 -0.55 -14.69
N ILE A 281 5.28 0.39 -15.12
CA ILE A 281 5.87 1.41 -14.24
C ILE A 281 4.83 2.31 -13.58
N ALA A 282 3.65 2.47 -14.19
CA ALA A 282 2.61 3.36 -13.66
C ALA A 282 2.08 2.87 -12.31
N PHE A 283 2.02 1.55 -12.06
CA PHE A 283 1.56 1.02 -10.77
C PHE A 283 2.47 1.43 -9.61
N PRO A 284 3.78 1.12 -9.61
CA PRO A 284 4.66 1.51 -8.51
C PRO A 284 4.74 3.03 -8.32
N ILE A 285 4.74 3.83 -9.39
CA ILE A 285 4.71 5.30 -9.29
C ILE A 285 3.43 5.77 -8.57
N THR A 286 2.27 5.24 -8.95
CA THR A 286 1.00 5.61 -8.33
C THR A 286 0.92 5.19 -6.87
N SER A 287 1.46 4.01 -6.53
CA SER A 287 1.44 3.47 -5.16
C SER A 287 2.26 4.30 -4.17
N LEU A 288 3.22 5.12 -4.64
CA LEU A 288 3.94 6.09 -3.79
C LEU A 288 2.99 7.09 -3.13
N GLY A 289 1.96 7.52 -3.87
CA GLY A 289 0.98 8.50 -3.41
C GLY A 289 -0.28 7.90 -2.81
N ALA A 290 -0.81 6.83 -3.44
CA ALA A 290 -2.04 6.16 -3.02
C ALA A 290 -2.13 4.74 -3.61
N VAL A 291 -2.08 3.71 -2.76
CA VAL A 291 -2.19 2.32 -3.23
C VAL A 291 -3.59 1.99 -3.80
N GLY A 292 -4.64 2.58 -3.25
CA GLY A 292 -6.00 2.45 -3.81
C GLY A 292 -6.08 2.95 -5.25
N ALA A 293 -5.40 4.07 -5.57
CA ALA A 293 -5.28 4.55 -6.93
C ALA A 293 -4.45 3.58 -7.81
N ALA A 294 -3.34 3.04 -7.30
CA ALA A 294 -2.54 2.08 -8.04
C ALA A 294 -3.32 0.80 -8.39
N MET A 295 -4.10 0.27 -7.44
CA MET A 295 -4.97 -0.89 -7.69
C MET A 295 -5.96 -0.64 -8.84
N SER A 296 -6.44 0.59 -9.00
CA SER A 296 -7.38 0.95 -10.07
C SER A 296 -6.81 0.81 -11.48
N LEU A 297 -5.48 0.79 -11.65
CA LEU A 297 -4.83 0.57 -12.94
C LEU A 297 -4.90 -0.90 -13.40
N VAL A 298 -4.92 -1.84 -12.44
CA VAL A 298 -4.67 -3.26 -12.71
C VAL A 298 -5.73 -3.91 -13.59
N PRO A 299 -7.05 -3.70 -13.38
CA PRO A 299 -8.07 -4.28 -14.27
C PRO A 299 -7.87 -3.88 -15.73
N ARG A 300 -7.51 -2.61 -15.98
CA ARG A 300 -7.24 -2.12 -17.33
C ARG A 300 -5.98 -2.74 -17.92
N PHE A 301 -4.91 -2.87 -17.15
CA PHE A 301 -3.69 -3.54 -17.58
C PHE A 301 -3.92 -5.01 -17.97
N ILE A 302 -4.81 -5.70 -17.25
CA ILE A 302 -5.21 -7.08 -17.59
C ILE A 302 -5.99 -7.10 -18.90
N GLN A 303 -6.95 -6.19 -19.09
CA GLN A 303 -7.74 -6.10 -20.33
C GLN A 303 -6.85 -5.82 -21.55
N GLU A 304 -5.85 -4.99 -21.40
CA GLU A 304 -4.89 -4.65 -22.47
C GLU A 304 -3.75 -5.67 -22.61
N GLN A 305 -3.70 -6.68 -21.73
CA GLN A 305 -2.68 -7.75 -21.73
C GLN A 305 -1.24 -7.20 -21.59
N VAL A 306 -1.07 -6.07 -20.91
CA VAL A 306 0.25 -5.44 -20.70
C VAL A 306 0.95 -5.91 -19.43
N ILE A 307 0.30 -6.70 -18.59
CA ILE A 307 0.87 -7.28 -17.37
C ILE A 307 0.73 -8.80 -17.32
N THR A 308 1.67 -9.41 -16.62
CA THR A 308 1.77 -10.85 -16.39
C THR A 308 1.44 -11.21 -14.92
N PRO A 309 1.29 -12.48 -14.56
CA PRO A 309 1.19 -12.90 -13.16
C PRO A 309 2.40 -12.49 -12.31
N ASN A 310 3.62 -12.40 -12.90
CA ASN A 310 4.79 -11.83 -12.22
C ASN A 310 4.55 -10.38 -11.77
N ASP A 311 3.96 -9.57 -12.65
CA ASP A 311 3.68 -8.16 -12.33
C ASP A 311 2.69 -8.05 -11.15
N ILE A 312 1.72 -8.96 -11.06
CA ILE A 312 0.79 -9.04 -9.91
C ILE A 312 1.56 -9.32 -8.60
N ALA A 313 2.55 -10.20 -8.61
CA ALA A 313 3.38 -10.45 -7.43
C ALA A 313 4.15 -9.20 -7.01
N VAL A 314 4.79 -8.53 -7.98
CA VAL A 314 5.55 -7.29 -7.77
C VAL A 314 4.63 -6.15 -7.30
N PHE A 315 3.48 -5.97 -7.96
CA PHE A 315 2.50 -4.94 -7.62
C PHE A 315 1.93 -5.15 -6.21
N THR A 316 1.61 -6.39 -5.85
CA THR A 316 1.15 -6.72 -4.49
C THR A 316 2.22 -6.35 -3.46
N ALA A 317 3.48 -6.74 -3.70
CA ALA A 317 4.59 -6.47 -2.80
C ALA A 317 4.86 -4.97 -2.64
N MET A 318 4.99 -4.26 -3.76
CA MET A 318 5.29 -2.82 -3.77
C MET A 318 4.09 -2.00 -3.31
N GLY A 319 2.88 -2.34 -3.76
CA GLY A 319 1.64 -1.67 -3.39
C GLY A 319 1.39 -1.74 -1.88
N MET A 320 1.53 -2.92 -1.29
CA MET A 320 1.40 -3.11 0.14
C MET A 320 2.54 -2.40 0.89
N CYS A 321 3.80 -2.61 0.48
CA CYS A 321 4.94 -2.03 1.19
C CYS A 321 4.93 -0.50 1.13
N TRP A 322 4.69 0.10 -0.02
CA TRP A 322 4.63 1.56 -0.13
C TRP A 322 3.32 2.17 0.36
N SER A 323 2.19 1.57 0.05
CA SER A 323 0.86 1.94 0.56
C SER A 323 0.60 3.46 0.70
N GLY A 324 1.04 4.27 -0.29
CA GLY A 324 0.86 5.72 -0.26
C GLY A 324 1.74 6.46 0.75
N TYR A 325 2.92 5.94 1.08
CA TYR A 325 3.77 6.49 2.14
C TYR A 325 4.19 7.95 1.93
N LEU A 326 4.32 8.43 0.71
CA LEU A 326 4.67 9.83 0.46
C LEU A 326 3.60 10.80 0.95
N SER A 327 2.33 10.36 0.97
CA SER A 327 1.23 11.17 1.48
C SER A 327 1.08 11.07 3.00
N THR A 328 1.50 9.97 3.62
CA THR A 328 1.21 9.67 5.04
C THR A 328 2.41 9.82 5.97
N HIS A 329 3.63 9.50 5.53
CA HIS A 329 4.82 9.46 6.41
C HIS A 329 5.11 10.75 7.14
N VAL A 330 5.01 11.91 6.46
CA VAL A 330 5.28 13.21 7.11
C VAL A 330 4.29 13.46 8.24
N GLY A 331 3.00 13.20 8.00
CA GLY A 331 1.96 13.35 9.02
C GLY A 331 2.12 12.37 10.19
N MET A 332 2.47 11.11 9.88
CA MET A 332 2.70 10.09 10.90
C MET A 332 3.93 10.43 11.77
N MET A 333 5.03 10.85 11.16
CA MET A 333 6.25 11.27 11.88
C MET A 333 6.02 12.53 12.71
N ASP A 334 5.19 13.47 12.22
CA ASP A 334 4.75 14.64 12.96
C ASP A 334 3.91 14.26 14.17
N ALA A 335 2.96 13.34 13.98
CA ALA A 335 2.11 12.79 15.03
C ALA A 335 2.88 12.08 16.14
N LEU A 336 4.05 11.54 15.84
CA LEU A 336 5.00 10.96 16.81
C LEU A 336 5.99 11.97 17.42
N GLY A 337 5.90 13.26 17.04
CA GLY A 337 6.81 14.30 17.53
C GLY A 337 8.24 14.23 16.95
N VAL A 338 8.44 13.47 15.86
CA VAL A 338 9.76 13.19 15.27
C VAL A 338 9.86 13.60 13.79
N ARG A 339 9.12 14.64 13.38
CA ARG A 339 9.06 15.16 12.00
C ARG A 339 10.45 15.39 11.36
N LYS A 340 11.46 15.73 12.16
CA LYS A 340 12.86 15.92 11.69
C LYS A 340 13.46 14.66 11.04
N LEU A 341 12.92 13.48 11.34
CA LEU A 341 13.36 12.20 10.80
C LEU A 341 12.55 11.75 9.57
N SER A 342 11.56 12.52 9.10
CA SER A 342 10.70 12.14 7.98
C SER A 342 11.47 11.80 6.70
N SER A 343 12.53 12.56 6.37
CA SER A 343 13.35 12.26 5.19
C SER A 343 14.09 10.92 5.31
N LYS A 344 14.49 10.53 6.53
CA LYS A 344 15.11 9.22 6.77
C LYS A 344 14.10 8.09 6.71
N ALA A 345 12.89 8.30 7.24
CA ALA A 345 11.80 7.35 7.15
C ALA A 345 11.39 7.12 5.69
N ILE A 346 11.22 8.19 4.91
CA ILE A 346 10.91 8.13 3.47
C ILE A 346 12.00 7.37 2.71
N LEU A 347 13.27 7.74 2.89
CA LEU A 347 14.39 7.08 2.22
C LEU A 347 14.44 5.58 2.53
N SER A 348 14.36 5.21 3.82
CA SER A 348 14.37 3.82 4.26
C SER A 348 13.21 3.04 3.64
N HIS A 349 12.05 3.68 3.55
CA HIS A 349 10.83 3.05 3.06
C HIS A 349 10.82 2.91 1.54
N THR A 350 11.35 3.90 0.81
CA THR A 350 11.58 3.79 -0.65
C THR A 350 12.45 2.57 -0.97
N ILE A 351 13.58 2.43 -0.28
CA ILE A 351 14.48 1.27 -0.47
C ILE A 351 13.75 -0.03 -0.12
N GLY A 352 12.99 -0.05 0.99
CA GLY A 352 12.19 -1.21 1.40
C GLY A 352 11.21 -1.67 0.32
N GLY A 353 10.46 -0.76 -0.30
CA GLY A 353 9.51 -1.11 -1.36
C GLY A 353 10.18 -1.60 -2.65
N ILE A 354 11.33 -1.03 -3.02
CA ILE A 354 12.14 -1.55 -4.14
C ILE A 354 12.57 -3.00 -3.84
N CYS A 355 13.08 -3.25 -2.63
CA CYS A 355 13.44 -4.61 -2.21
C CYS A 355 12.23 -5.56 -2.17
N ALA A 356 11.04 -5.06 -1.77
CA ALA A 356 9.82 -5.86 -1.78
C ALA A 356 9.48 -6.37 -3.18
N GLY A 357 9.45 -5.47 -4.16
CA GLY A 357 9.17 -5.82 -5.56
C GLY A 357 10.21 -6.76 -6.15
N MET A 358 11.50 -6.46 -5.91
CA MET A 358 12.62 -7.31 -6.37
C MET A 358 12.48 -8.74 -5.81
N VAL A 359 12.26 -8.88 -4.51
CA VAL A 359 12.14 -10.20 -3.86
C VAL A 359 10.92 -10.94 -4.36
N ALA A 360 9.78 -10.25 -4.55
CA ALA A 360 8.58 -10.86 -5.13
C ALA A 360 8.84 -11.44 -6.52
N HIS A 361 9.53 -10.68 -7.39
CA HIS A 361 9.93 -11.15 -8.72
C HIS A 361 10.78 -12.41 -8.64
N PHE A 362 11.86 -12.39 -7.85
CA PHE A 362 12.76 -13.55 -7.77
C PHE A 362 12.10 -14.76 -7.11
N ILE A 363 11.22 -14.57 -6.10
CA ILE A 363 10.45 -15.70 -5.55
C ILE A 363 9.50 -16.25 -6.62
N TYR A 364 8.84 -15.39 -7.40
CA TYR A 364 7.97 -15.82 -8.49
C TYR A 364 8.72 -16.70 -9.49
N LEU A 365 9.90 -16.28 -9.96
CA LEU A 365 10.74 -17.07 -10.87
C LEU A 365 11.24 -18.40 -10.29
N LEU A 366 11.31 -18.54 -8.95
CA LEU A 366 11.74 -19.78 -8.32
C LEU A 366 10.58 -20.77 -8.10
N VAL A 367 9.35 -20.29 -8.04
CA VAL A 367 8.16 -21.10 -7.66
C VAL A 367 7.34 -21.47 -8.89
N VAL A 368 7.33 -20.60 -9.89
CA VAL A 368 6.54 -20.74 -11.13
C VAL A 368 7.49 -20.88 -12.33
#